data_9d352b76009f3bfe6541903884563b94
#
_entry.id   9d352b76009f3bfe6541903884563b94
#
_cell.length_a   1.000
_cell.length_b   1.000
_cell.length_c   1.000
_cell.angle_alpha   90.00
_cell.angle_beta   90.00
_cell.angle_gamma   90.00
#
_symmetry.space_group_name_H-M   'P 1'
#
loop_
_entity.id
_entity.type
_entity.pdbx_description
1 polymer ?
#
loop_
_entity_poly.entity_id
_entity_poly.type
_entity_poly.pdbx_seq_one_letter_code
_entity_poly.pdbx_strand_id
1 'polypeptide(L)'
;MLKELIARFRQGYRTMPYPKGEAVLPDRFRGKPELLPAVDGAAGLAAACPTGAVAIEAGRPTLDMGRCLFCADCAAAGLVRFTREHRLSAWARQDLLLRESPQPPVPAPDDGRLRLFRKSLKLRQVSAGGCNGCEADVNVLSTIGFDLGRFGIQIVASPRHADGLLITGPVPENMKLALEKTYLAVPPPRIVIAVGACAIAGGPYIDHPEVKNGAAGIVPVDLFIPGCPPHPLTILDGLLRLTGQGQSA
;
A
#
# COMPACT_ATOMS: atom_id res chain seq x y z
N MET A 1 -10.05 39.77 8.33
CA MET A 1 -10.79 38.84 9.23
C MET A 1 -12.23 38.58 8.77
N LEU A 2 -13.13 39.59 8.66
CA LEU A 2 -14.52 39.33 8.23
C LEU A 2 -14.61 38.79 6.79
N LYS A 3 -13.79 39.30 5.86
CA LYS A 3 -13.73 38.83 4.47
C LYS A 3 -13.23 37.37 4.36
N GLU A 4 -12.27 36.99 5.16
CA GLU A 4 -11.75 35.63 5.23
C GLU A 4 -12.79 34.65 5.80
N LEU A 5 -13.54 35.08 6.83
CA LEU A 5 -14.65 34.28 7.37
C LEU A 5 -15.77 34.08 6.35
N ILE A 6 -16.15 35.15 5.62
CA ILE A 6 -17.14 35.07 4.56
C ILE A 6 -16.65 34.19 3.42
N ALA A 7 -15.38 34.31 3.00
CA ALA A 7 -14.79 33.45 1.98
C ALA A 7 -14.79 31.98 2.42
N ARG A 8 -14.41 31.72 3.68
CA ARG A 8 -14.44 30.38 4.28
C ARG A 8 -15.85 29.77 4.26
N PHE A 9 -16.85 30.57 4.63
CA PHE A 9 -18.24 30.11 4.63
C PHE A 9 -18.74 29.78 3.21
N ARG A 10 -18.36 30.58 2.20
CA ARG A 10 -18.73 30.38 0.80
C ARG A 10 -17.99 29.23 0.13
N GLN A 11 -16.74 29.01 0.46
CA GLN A 11 -15.91 27.98 -0.16
C GLN A 11 -16.09 26.59 0.46
N GLY A 12 -16.57 26.51 1.71
CA GLY A 12 -16.71 25.25 2.43
C GLY A 12 -15.37 24.53 2.68
N TYR A 13 -15.44 23.23 2.83
CA TYR A 13 -14.27 22.35 2.99
C TYR A 13 -13.89 21.72 1.66
N ARG A 14 -12.62 21.81 1.28
CA ARG A 14 -12.08 21.14 0.09
C ARG A 14 -11.37 19.84 0.43
N THR A 15 -11.04 19.65 1.70
CA THR A 15 -10.41 18.45 2.20
C THR A 15 -11.45 17.34 2.35
N MET A 16 -11.13 16.16 1.88
CA MET A 16 -11.98 14.98 1.98
C MET A 16 -12.29 14.65 3.45
N PRO A 17 -13.54 14.33 3.83
CA PRO A 17 -13.92 14.05 5.23
C PRO A 17 -13.48 12.66 5.70
N TYR A 18 -12.49 12.06 5.07
CA TYR A 18 -11.92 10.76 5.44
C TYR A 18 -11.07 10.88 6.73
N PRO A 19 -11.04 9.91 7.66
CA PRO A 19 -11.74 8.61 7.62
C PRO A 19 -13.20 8.63 8.12
N LYS A 20 -13.74 9.76 8.57
CA LYS A 20 -15.09 9.84 9.16
C LYS A 20 -16.21 9.76 8.11
N GLY A 21 -15.96 10.26 6.89
CA GLY A 21 -16.90 10.21 5.78
C GLY A 21 -16.62 9.03 4.84
N GLU A 22 -17.54 8.82 3.90
CA GLU A 22 -17.37 7.80 2.87
C GLU A 22 -16.17 8.13 1.96
N ALA A 23 -15.46 7.08 1.55
CA ALA A 23 -14.38 7.18 0.59
C ALA A 23 -14.95 7.42 -0.82
N VAL A 24 -14.63 8.56 -1.42
CA VAL A 24 -14.98 8.81 -2.83
C VAL A 24 -13.94 8.14 -3.71
N LEU A 25 -14.35 7.07 -4.38
CA LEU A 25 -13.50 6.27 -5.25
C LEU A 25 -13.95 6.39 -6.69
N PRO A 26 -13.04 6.46 -7.68
CA PRO A 26 -13.41 6.49 -9.10
C PRO A 26 -14.09 5.19 -9.52
N ASP A 27 -14.88 5.25 -10.61
CA ASP A 27 -15.63 4.08 -11.09
C ASP A 27 -14.72 2.91 -11.48
N ARG A 28 -13.52 3.20 -11.96
CA ARG A 28 -12.52 2.20 -12.36
C ARG A 28 -11.71 1.64 -11.19
N PHE A 29 -11.99 2.08 -9.96
CA PHE A 29 -11.27 1.60 -8.79
C PHE A 29 -11.47 0.09 -8.61
N ARG A 30 -10.36 -0.62 -8.40
CA ARG A 30 -10.30 -2.05 -8.09
C ARG A 30 -9.75 -2.20 -6.68
N GLY A 31 -10.65 -2.53 -5.75
CA GLY A 31 -10.31 -2.73 -4.35
C GLY A 31 -9.98 -4.18 -4.04
N LYS A 32 -10.30 -4.61 -2.81
CA LYS A 32 -10.00 -5.96 -2.34
C LYS A 32 -10.56 -7.01 -3.29
N PRO A 33 -9.73 -7.92 -3.81
CA PRO A 33 -10.20 -9.02 -4.61
C PRO A 33 -10.95 -10.05 -3.75
N GLU A 34 -12.04 -10.59 -4.28
CA GLU A 34 -12.76 -11.74 -3.75
C GLU A 34 -12.58 -12.92 -4.68
N LEU A 35 -12.22 -14.06 -4.10
CA LEU A 35 -12.05 -15.30 -4.85
C LEU A 35 -13.42 -15.88 -5.21
N LEU A 36 -13.57 -16.29 -6.47
CA LEU A 36 -14.76 -16.98 -6.97
C LEU A 36 -14.48 -18.48 -7.04
N PRO A 37 -15.53 -19.32 -7.06
CA PRO A 37 -15.36 -20.75 -7.30
C PRO A 37 -14.58 -20.99 -8.61
N ALA A 38 -13.68 -21.97 -8.61
CA ALA A 38 -12.92 -22.29 -9.80
C ALA A 38 -13.84 -22.76 -10.95
N VAL A 39 -13.55 -22.27 -12.16
CA VAL A 39 -14.23 -22.65 -13.40
C VAL A 39 -13.35 -23.62 -14.20
N ASP A 40 -13.93 -24.31 -15.18
CA ASP A 40 -13.19 -25.16 -16.10
C ASP A 40 -12.06 -24.37 -16.78
N GLY A 41 -10.87 -24.95 -16.83
CA GLY A 41 -9.69 -24.26 -17.37
C GLY A 41 -9.01 -23.26 -16.43
N ALA A 42 -9.44 -23.14 -15.17
CA ALA A 42 -8.90 -22.21 -14.16
C ALA A 42 -7.36 -22.25 -14.04
N ALA A 43 -6.74 -23.43 -14.15
CA ALA A 43 -5.29 -23.56 -14.07
C ALA A 43 -4.57 -22.83 -15.22
N GLY A 44 -5.08 -22.90 -16.44
CA GLY A 44 -4.54 -22.16 -17.59
C GLY A 44 -4.71 -20.65 -17.43
N LEU A 45 -5.85 -20.21 -16.89
CA LEU A 45 -6.13 -18.79 -16.62
C LEU A 45 -5.23 -18.25 -15.51
N ALA A 46 -4.96 -19.04 -14.47
CA ALA A 46 -4.02 -18.68 -13.41
C ALA A 46 -2.59 -18.57 -13.94
N ALA A 47 -2.18 -19.49 -14.82
CA ALA A 47 -0.85 -19.47 -15.47
C ALA A 47 -0.62 -18.24 -16.36
N ALA A 48 -1.69 -17.62 -16.88
CA ALA A 48 -1.61 -16.38 -17.65
C ALA A 48 -1.32 -15.13 -16.81
N CYS A 49 -1.33 -15.22 -15.48
CA CYS A 49 -1.02 -14.09 -14.62
C CYS A 49 0.45 -13.66 -14.75
N PRO A 50 0.74 -12.41 -15.17
CA PRO A 50 2.12 -12.00 -15.50
C PRO A 50 3.07 -11.98 -14.30
N THR A 51 2.55 -11.97 -13.07
CA THR A 51 3.36 -11.98 -11.83
C THR A 51 3.16 -13.24 -11.00
N GLY A 52 2.40 -14.23 -11.51
CA GLY A 52 2.06 -15.42 -10.76
C GLY A 52 1.28 -15.11 -9.47
N ALA A 53 0.51 -14.02 -9.45
CA ALA A 53 -0.28 -13.63 -8.28
C ALA A 53 -1.48 -14.54 -8.04
N VAL A 54 -1.99 -15.19 -9.07
CA VAL A 54 -3.11 -16.14 -8.98
C VAL A 54 -2.58 -17.56 -9.14
N ALA A 55 -2.99 -18.46 -8.28
CA ALA A 55 -2.70 -19.87 -8.35
C ALA A 55 -3.95 -20.72 -8.08
N ILE A 56 -3.93 -22.00 -8.45
CA ILE A 56 -4.95 -22.97 -8.09
C ILE A 56 -4.34 -23.95 -7.09
N GLU A 57 -4.78 -23.90 -5.85
CA GLU A 57 -4.36 -24.81 -4.79
C GLU A 57 -5.51 -25.73 -4.42
N ALA A 58 -5.31 -27.05 -4.49
CA ALA A 58 -6.34 -28.06 -4.22
C ALA A 58 -7.69 -27.78 -4.92
N GLY A 59 -7.64 -27.36 -6.19
CA GLY A 59 -8.84 -27.05 -6.98
C GLY A 59 -9.53 -25.72 -6.65
N ARG A 60 -8.93 -24.89 -5.81
CA ARG A 60 -9.47 -23.57 -5.43
C ARG A 60 -8.51 -22.47 -5.84
N PRO A 61 -9.01 -21.31 -6.31
CA PRO A 61 -8.16 -20.17 -6.59
C PRO A 61 -7.59 -19.59 -5.31
N THR A 62 -6.34 -19.16 -5.36
CA THR A 62 -5.67 -18.35 -4.37
C THR A 62 -5.12 -17.09 -5.04
N LEU A 63 -4.98 -16.01 -4.30
CA LEU A 63 -4.45 -14.74 -4.84
C LEU A 63 -3.51 -14.07 -3.84
N ASP A 64 -2.31 -13.78 -4.29
CA ASP A 64 -1.33 -12.98 -3.57
C ASP A 64 -1.48 -11.49 -3.95
N MET A 65 -2.13 -10.71 -3.08
CA MET A 65 -2.29 -9.26 -3.30
C MET A 65 -0.95 -8.52 -3.37
N GLY A 66 0.09 -9.04 -2.75
CA GLY A 66 1.43 -8.42 -2.80
C GLY A 66 2.11 -8.57 -4.16
N ARG A 67 1.73 -9.57 -4.96
CA ARG A 67 2.17 -9.77 -6.35
C ARG A 67 1.19 -9.17 -7.36
N CYS A 68 -0.06 -8.93 -6.95
CA CYS A 68 -1.15 -8.54 -7.85
C CYS A 68 -0.92 -7.14 -8.44
N LEU A 69 -1.03 -7.04 -9.77
CA LEU A 69 -0.98 -5.76 -10.50
C LEU A 69 -2.36 -5.09 -10.63
N PHE A 70 -3.41 -5.72 -10.12
CA PHE A 70 -4.80 -5.24 -10.25
C PHE A 70 -5.21 -4.98 -11.72
N CYS A 71 -4.67 -5.76 -12.68
CA CYS A 71 -4.93 -5.63 -14.11
C CYS A 71 -6.35 -6.04 -14.52
N ALA A 72 -7.01 -6.89 -13.74
CA ALA A 72 -8.35 -7.45 -13.94
C ALA A 72 -8.45 -8.61 -14.94
N ASP A 73 -7.36 -9.14 -15.49
CA ASP A 73 -7.41 -10.26 -16.43
C ASP A 73 -8.04 -11.51 -15.80
N CYS A 74 -7.67 -11.81 -14.54
CA CYS A 74 -8.27 -12.89 -13.77
C CYS A 74 -9.76 -12.64 -13.42
N ALA A 75 -10.21 -11.37 -13.34
CA ALA A 75 -11.61 -11.04 -13.15
C ALA A 75 -12.41 -11.27 -14.45
N ALA A 76 -11.85 -10.90 -15.60
CA ALA A 76 -12.45 -11.22 -16.90
C ALA A 76 -12.53 -12.75 -17.13
N ALA A 77 -11.61 -13.50 -16.56
CA ALA A 77 -11.58 -14.94 -16.58
C ALA A 77 -12.52 -15.62 -15.54
N GLY A 78 -13.23 -14.85 -14.71
CA GLY A 78 -14.17 -15.38 -13.73
C GLY A 78 -13.53 -16.01 -12.48
N LEU A 79 -12.24 -15.78 -12.21
CA LEU A 79 -11.54 -16.31 -11.03
C LEU A 79 -11.65 -15.39 -9.81
N VAL A 80 -11.78 -14.10 -10.06
CA VAL A 80 -11.73 -13.05 -9.03
C VAL A 80 -12.76 -11.96 -9.34
N ARG A 81 -13.34 -11.38 -8.31
CA ARG A 81 -14.14 -10.15 -8.39
C ARG A 81 -13.47 -9.07 -7.56
N PHE A 82 -13.21 -7.90 -8.16
CA PHE A 82 -12.72 -6.75 -7.42
C PHE A 82 -13.88 -5.99 -6.76
N THR A 83 -13.75 -5.72 -5.48
CA THR A 83 -14.72 -4.92 -4.71
C THR A 83 -14.34 -3.44 -4.73
N ARG A 84 -15.09 -2.62 -3.99
CA ARG A 84 -14.74 -1.21 -3.73
C ARG A 84 -14.03 -1.02 -2.38
N GLU A 85 -13.62 -2.10 -1.70
CA GLU A 85 -12.87 -2.01 -0.45
C GLU A 85 -11.44 -1.56 -0.73
N HIS A 86 -11.06 -0.42 -0.17
CA HIS A 86 -9.75 0.20 -0.37
C HIS A 86 -8.78 -0.07 0.78
N ARG A 87 -9.23 -0.65 1.88
CA ARG A 87 -8.42 -0.98 3.06
C ARG A 87 -7.69 -2.31 2.84
N LEU A 88 -6.55 -2.25 2.16
CA LEU A 88 -5.82 -3.42 1.68
C LEU A 88 -4.53 -3.67 2.45
N SER A 89 -4.10 -2.75 3.33
CA SER A 89 -2.82 -2.86 4.02
C SER A 89 -2.76 -4.05 4.97
N ALA A 90 -1.60 -4.69 5.04
CA ALA A 90 -1.33 -5.85 5.87
C ALA A 90 -0.07 -5.66 6.73
N TRP A 91 -0.07 -6.22 7.93
CA TRP A 91 1.05 -6.14 8.87
C TRP A 91 2.14 -7.16 8.57
N ALA A 92 1.77 -8.30 8.00
CA ALA A 92 2.72 -9.32 7.60
C ALA A 92 2.51 -9.70 6.13
N ARG A 93 3.59 -10.16 5.49
CA ARG A 93 3.58 -10.52 4.06
C ARG A 93 2.57 -11.63 3.74
N GLN A 94 2.41 -12.60 4.65
CA GLN A 94 1.47 -13.71 4.50
C GLN A 94 -0.01 -13.27 4.55
N ASP A 95 -0.32 -12.15 5.19
CA ASP A 95 -1.69 -11.63 5.31
C ASP A 95 -2.22 -11.09 3.96
N LEU A 96 -1.31 -10.90 2.98
CA LEU A 96 -1.67 -10.54 1.61
C LEU A 96 -2.09 -11.74 0.76
N LEU A 97 -1.94 -12.98 1.26
CA LEU A 97 -2.33 -14.17 0.54
C LEU A 97 -3.78 -14.54 0.86
N LEU A 98 -4.64 -14.38 -0.12
CA LEU A 98 -6.05 -14.77 -0.04
C LEU A 98 -6.19 -16.24 -0.42
N ARG A 99 -6.78 -17.05 0.48
CA ARG A 99 -7.11 -18.45 0.28
C ARG A 99 -8.60 -18.73 0.37
N GLU A 100 -9.31 -17.80 0.96
CA GLU A 100 -10.76 -17.85 1.15
C GLU A 100 -11.36 -16.44 1.06
N SER A 101 -12.66 -16.36 0.88
CA SER A 101 -13.37 -15.09 0.81
C SER A 101 -14.74 -15.24 1.49
N PRO A 102 -15.10 -14.38 2.45
CA PRO A 102 -14.32 -13.25 2.95
C PRO A 102 -13.17 -13.69 3.86
N GLN A 103 -12.03 -12.98 3.78
CA GLN A 103 -10.91 -13.17 4.69
C GLN A 103 -11.11 -12.24 5.90
N PRO A 104 -11.00 -12.74 7.14
CA PRO A 104 -11.14 -11.92 8.33
C PRO A 104 -10.06 -10.82 8.38
N PRO A 105 -10.38 -9.64 8.98
CA PRO A 105 -9.40 -8.59 9.15
C PRO A 105 -8.30 -9.03 10.13
N VAL A 106 -7.05 -8.74 9.79
CA VAL A 106 -5.90 -8.99 10.67
C VAL A 106 -5.75 -7.79 11.62
N PRO A 107 -5.81 -8.00 12.93
CA PRO A 107 -5.67 -6.92 13.90
C PRO A 107 -4.26 -6.32 13.85
N ALA A 108 -4.14 -5.06 14.26
CA ALA A 108 -2.83 -4.42 14.42
C ALA A 108 -2.00 -5.18 15.47
N PRO A 109 -0.69 -5.34 15.26
CA PRO A 109 0.19 -5.95 16.25
C PRO A 109 0.23 -5.10 17.51
N ASP A 110 0.33 -5.74 18.68
CA ASP A 110 0.60 -5.02 19.93
C ASP A 110 2.09 -4.65 20.00
N ASP A 111 2.46 -3.68 19.21
CA ASP A 111 3.83 -3.15 19.14
C ASP A 111 3.90 -1.79 19.83
N GLY A 112 4.63 -1.74 20.94
CA GLY A 112 4.85 -0.50 21.70
C GLY A 112 5.46 0.63 20.87
N ARG A 113 6.22 0.32 19.80
CA ARG A 113 6.79 1.30 18.86
C ARG A 113 5.70 2.12 18.18
N LEU A 114 4.58 1.49 17.79
CA LEU A 114 3.47 2.16 17.10
C LEU A 114 2.83 3.26 17.96
N ARG A 115 2.86 3.10 19.30
CA ARG A 115 2.32 4.11 20.22
C ARG A 115 3.09 5.43 20.18
N LEU A 116 4.39 5.38 19.87
CA LEU A 116 5.24 6.57 19.75
C LEU A 116 4.84 7.46 18.57
N PHE A 117 4.34 6.85 17.50
CA PHE A 117 4.06 7.54 16.24
C PHE A 117 2.59 7.99 16.06
N ARG A 118 1.74 7.80 17.08
CA ARG A 118 0.30 8.11 17.00
C ARG A 118 -0.01 9.56 16.66
N LYS A 119 0.79 10.51 17.13
CA LYS A 119 0.53 11.95 16.97
C LYS A 119 1.43 12.62 15.92
N SER A 120 2.54 11.99 15.61
CA SER A 120 3.52 12.52 14.66
C SER A 120 4.28 11.38 14.04
N LEU A 121 4.25 11.29 12.71
CA LEU A 121 4.97 10.30 11.94
C LEU A 121 5.66 10.98 10.76
N LYS A 122 6.98 11.00 10.76
CA LYS A 122 7.79 11.55 9.67
C LYS A 122 8.39 10.42 8.87
N LEU A 123 8.11 10.38 7.59
CA LEU A 123 8.56 9.32 6.69
C LEU A 123 9.54 9.85 5.66
N ARG A 124 10.63 9.14 5.44
CA ARG A 124 11.48 9.34 4.28
C ARG A 124 11.02 8.41 3.17
N GLN A 125 10.55 8.99 2.06
CA GLN A 125 10.25 8.22 0.86
C GLN A 125 11.53 7.79 0.16
N VAL A 126 11.64 6.51 -0.19
CA VAL A 126 12.74 5.94 -0.98
C VAL A 126 12.17 5.37 -2.27
N SER A 127 12.44 6.05 -3.39
CA SER A 127 12.12 5.55 -4.72
C SER A 127 13.23 4.60 -5.16
N ALA A 128 12.96 3.31 -5.13
CA ALA A 128 13.93 2.26 -5.41
C ALA A 128 13.67 1.62 -6.79
N GLY A 129 13.82 2.42 -7.85
CA GLY A 129 13.76 1.96 -9.24
C GLY A 129 12.36 1.68 -9.78
N GLY A 130 11.34 2.32 -9.24
CA GLY A 130 9.95 2.18 -9.70
C GLY A 130 9.63 2.99 -10.97
N CYS A 131 8.42 2.79 -11.50
CA CYS A 131 7.89 3.49 -12.67
C CYS A 131 7.29 4.87 -12.36
N ASN A 132 7.46 5.37 -11.14
CA ASN A 132 6.90 6.62 -10.58
C ASN A 132 5.38 6.59 -10.30
N GLY A 133 4.66 5.50 -10.53
CA GLY A 133 3.22 5.43 -10.25
C GLY A 133 2.93 5.52 -8.74
N CYS A 134 3.61 4.71 -7.93
CA CYS A 134 3.45 4.73 -6.47
C CYS A 134 3.91 6.07 -5.86
N GLU A 135 4.99 6.65 -6.38
CA GLU A 135 5.50 7.96 -5.95
C GLU A 135 4.50 9.08 -6.23
N ALA A 136 3.84 9.06 -7.39
CA ALA A 136 2.81 10.03 -7.73
C ALA A 136 1.63 9.96 -6.76
N ASP A 137 1.15 8.76 -6.43
CA ASP A 137 0.04 8.56 -5.50
C ASP A 137 0.41 8.88 -4.04
N VAL A 138 1.67 8.67 -3.64
CA VAL A 138 2.19 9.16 -2.35
C VAL A 138 2.23 10.69 -2.32
N ASN A 139 2.70 11.34 -3.40
CA ASN A 139 2.79 12.80 -3.48
C ASN A 139 1.41 13.47 -3.44
N VAL A 140 0.40 12.85 -4.05
CA VAL A 140 -1.00 13.33 -4.02
C VAL A 140 -1.53 13.45 -2.58
N LEU A 141 -1.06 12.65 -1.63
CA LEU A 141 -1.48 12.73 -0.23
C LEU A 141 -1.16 14.08 0.42
N SER A 142 -0.17 14.81 -0.07
CA SER A 142 0.18 16.16 0.41
C SER A 142 -0.68 17.27 -0.19
N THR A 143 -1.58 16.95 -1.13
CA THR A 143 -2.49 17.93 -1.73
C THR A 143 -3.64 18.29 -0.79
N ILE A 144 -4.30 19.42 -1.05
CA ILE A 144 -5.40 19.94 -0.22
C ILE A 144 -6.58 18.95 -0.08
N GLY A 145 -6.76 18.05 -1.05
CA GLY A 145 -7.85 17.08 -1.03
C GLY A 145 -7.65 16.01 0.06
N PHE A 146 -6.42 15.53 0.24
CA PHE A 146 -6.07 14.50 1.22
C PHE A 146 -5.53 15.10 2.51
N ASP A 147 -4.67 16.12 2.41
CA ASP A 147 -4.10 16.87 3.53
C ASP A 147 -3.46 15.96 4.59
N LEU A 148 -2.45 15.18 4.16
CA LEU A 148 -1.74 14.21 5.01
C LEU A 148 -1.25 14.83 6.33
N GLY A 149 -0.88 16.13 6.28
CA GLY A 149 -0.39 16.87 7.42
C GLY A 149 -1.37 16.99 8.57
N ARG A 150 -2.69 17.01 8.29
CA ARG A 150 -3.74 17.09 9.36
C ARG A 150 -3.74 15.88 10.29
N PHE A 151 -3.18 14.75 9.84
CA PHE A 151 -3.04 13.53 10.64
C PHE A 151 -1.70 13.47 11.38
N GLY A 152 -0.88 14.52 11.30
CA GLY A 152 0.45 14.53 11.87
C GLY A 152 1.48 13.72 11.08
N ILE A 153 1.17 13.35 9.83
CA ILE A 153 2.05 12.55 8.97
C ILE A 153 2.71 13.46 7.94
N GLN A 154 4.03 13.37 7.80
CA GLN A 154 4.82 14.22 6.91
C GLN A 154 5.84 13.40 6.13
N ILE A 155 6.09 13.77 4.87
CA ILE A 155 7.22 13.27 4.10
C ILE A 155 8.39 14.24 4.26
N VAL A 156 9.53 13.73 4.72
CA VAL A 156 10.73 14.53 5.01
C VAL A 156 11.89 14.17 4.09
N ALA A 157 12.72 15.17 3.79
CA ALA A 157 13.83 15.01 2.84
C ALA A 157 15.02 14.22 3.43
N SER A 158 15.27 14.30 4.74
CA SER A 158 16.41 13.64 5.38
C SER A 158 15.98 12.42 6.19
N PRO A 159 16.62 11.25 6.03
CA PRO A 159 16.35 10.08 6.84
C PRO A 159 16.68 10.28 8.33
N ARG A 160 17.60 11.18 8.65
CA ARG A 160 17.97 11.48 10.05
C ARG A 160 16.86 12.20 10.83
N HIS A 161 15.89 12.77 10.13
CA HIS A 161 14.72 13.44 10.69
C HIS A 161 13.43 12.64 10.50
N ALA A 162 13.57 11.41 10.00
CA ALA A 162 12.45 10.51 9.77
C ALA A 162 12.30 9.51 10.92
N ASP A 163 11.05 9.13 11.18
CA ASP A 163 10.66 8.06 12.08
C ASP A 163 10.60 6.70 11.35
N GLY A 164 10.63 6.73 10.01
CA GLY A 164 10.59 5.53 9.20
C GLY A 164 10.81 5.79 7.72
N LEU A 165 10.79 4.67 6.95
CA LEU A 165 10.89 4.67 5.51
C LEU A 165 9.55 4.30 4.86
N LEU A 166 9.24 4.96 3.74
CA LEU A 166 8.21 4.57 2.81
C LEU A 166 8.91 4.20 1.50
N ILE A 167 8.90 2.91 1.16
CA ILE A 167 9.67 2.36 0.04
C ILE A 167 8.75 2.07 -1.12
N THR A 168 9.12 2.53 -2.31
CA THR A 168 8.47 2.26 -3.59
C THR A 168 9.49 1.66 -4.57
N GLY A 169 8.99 0.90 -5.56
CA GLY A 169 9.86 0.27 -6.58
C GLY A 169 10.42 -1.09 -6.17
N PRO A 170 10.92 -1.88 -7.16
CA PRO A 170 11.26 -3.30 -7.00
C PRO A 170 12.62 -3.54 -6.30
N VAL A 171 13.35 -2.50 -5.98
CA VAL A 171 14.71 -2.50 -5.43
C VAL A 171 15.71 -3.25 -6.34
N PRO A 172 16.11 -2.64 -7.46
CA PRO A 172 17.17 -3.21 -8.28
C PRO A 172 18.52 -3.19 -7.57
N GLU A 173 19.48 -4.00 -8.06
CA GLU A 173 20.78 -4.21 -7.42
C GLU A 173 21.52 -2.89 -7.12
N ASN A 174 21.47 -1.93 -8.06
CA ASN A 174 22.10 -0.62 -7.89
C ASN A 174 21.45 0.25 -6.79
N MET A 175 20.21 -0.04 -6.37
CA MET A 175 19.53 0.69 -5.30
C MET A 175 19.64 0.01 -3.94
N LYS A 176 20.10 -1.24 -3.88
CA LYS A 176 20.24 -2.01 -2.64
C LYS A 176 21.06 -1.27 -1.59
N LEU A 177 22.29 -0.89 -1.93
CA LEU A 177 23.19 -0.19 -1.02
C LEU A 177 22.61 1.17 -0.57
N ALA A 178 21.93 1.89 -1.48
CA ALA A 178 21.31 3.16 -1.15
C ALA A 178 20.16 2.98 -0.14
N LEU A 179 19.35 1.94 -0.32
CA LEU A 179 18.28 1.60 0.62
C LEU A 179 18.84 1.22 2.00
N GLU A 180 19.84 0.35 2.05
CA GLU A 180 20.51 -0.07 3.30
C GLU A 180 21.07 1.14 4.06
N LYS A 181 21.80 2.00 3.38
CA LYS A 181 22.37 3.22 3.99
C LYS A 181 21.28 4.18 4.48
N THR A 182 20.21 4.34 3.73
CA THR A 182 19.08 5.20 4.11
C THR A 182 18.38 4.62 5.34
N TYR A 183 18.17 3.29 5.39
CA TYR A 183 17.59 2.62 6.54
C TYR A 183 18.45 2.79 7.80
N LEU A 184 19.76 2.63 7.70
CA LEU A 184 20.67 2.81 8.82
C LEU A 184 20.73 4.26 9.32
N ALA A 185 20.44 5.23 8.46
CA ALA A 185 20.44 6.65 8.83
C ALA A 185 19.15 7.10 9.55
N VAL A 186 18.08 6.30 9.52
CA VAL A 186 16.87 6.55 10.33
C VAL A 186 17.13 6.12 11.77
N PRO A 187 16.95 7.00 12.78
CA PRO A 187 17.16 6.64 14.19
C PRO A 187 16.19 5.55 14.66
N PRO A 188 16.59 4.63 15.54
CA PRO A 188 15.65 3.72 16.19
C PRO A 188 14.83 4.44 17.29
N PRO A 189 13.57 4.03 17.57
CA PRO A 189 12.84 2.99 16.86
C PRO A 189 12.37 3.52 15.50
N ARG A 190 12.40 2.63 14.48
CA ARG A 190 12.03 3.00 13.11
C ARG A 190 10.99 2.05 12.53
N ILE A 191 10.23 2.54 11.55
CA ILE A 191 9.18 1.79 10.86
C ILE A 191 9.49 1.76 9.37
N VAL A 192 9.21 0.64 8.71
CA VAL A 192 9.39 0.47 7.27
C VAL A 192 8.07 0.06 6.61
N ILE A 193 7.68 0.79 5.59
CA ILE A 193 6.44 0.61 4.84
C ILE A 193 6.79 0.31 3.38
N ALA A 194 6.35 -0.84 2.87
CA ALA A 194 6.46 -1.19 1.46
C ALA A 194 5.17 -0.83 0.72
N VAL A 195 5.25 0.05 -0.29
CA VAL A 195 4.11 0.57 -1.04
C VAL A 195 4.16 0.13 -2.49
N GLY A 196 3.13 -0.61 -2.89
CA GLY A 196 2.95 -1.13 -4.23
C GLY A 196 3.56 -2.52 -4.45
N ALA A 197 3.05 -3.24 -5.46
CA ALA A 197 3.47 -4.59 -5.79
C ALA A 197 4.98 -4.71 -6.06
N CYS A 198 5.60 -3.66 -6.62
CA CYS A 198 7.05 -3.62 -6.85
C CYS A 198 7.83 -3.68 -5.53
N ALA A 199 7.49 -2.84 -4.55
CA ALA A 199 8.18 -2.79 -3.26
C ALA A 199 7.90 -4.04 -2.39
N ILE A 200 6.79 -4.73 -2.63
CA ILE A 200 6.39 -5.92 -1.88
C ILE A 200 7.00 -7.19 -2.46
N ALA A 201 7.03 -7.35 -3.80
CA ALA A 201 7.37 -8.61 -4.45
C ALA A 201 8.08 -8.46 -5.81
N GLY A 202 8.59 -7.28 -6.16
CA GLY A 202 9.24 -7.06 -7.46
C GLY A 202 8.31 -6.57 -8.58
N GLY A 203 6.99 -6.74 -8.43
CA GLY A 203 5.99 -6.33 -9.43
C GLY A 203 6.21 -6.99 -10.80
N PRO A 204 6.15 -6.22 -11.92
CA PRO A 204 6.40 -6.77 -13.27
C PRO A 204 7.82 -7.28 -13.50
N TYR A 205 8.75 -6.99 -12.60
CA TYR A 205 10.17 -7.36 -12.70
C TYR A 205 10.54 -8.52 -11.77
N ILE A 206 9.53 -9.18 -11.21
CA ILE A 206 9.71 -10.31 -10.29
C ILE A 206 10.63 -11.37 -10.91
N ASP A 207 11.55 -11.91 -10.08
CA ASP A 207 12.52 -12.96 -10.42
C ASP A 207 13.55 -12.54 -11.49
N HIS A 208 13.62 -11.26 -11.88
CA HIS A 208 14.72 -10.78 -12.71
C HIS A 208 16.01 -10.71 -11.88
N PRO A 209 17.17 -11.17 -12.38
CA PRO A 209 18.42 -11.27 -11.63
C PRO A 209 18.91 -9.94 -11.04
N GLU A 210 18.61 -8.82 -11.71
CA GLU A 210 18.98 -7.47 -11.25
C GLU A 210 17.98 -6.87 -10.25
N VAL A 211 16.97 -7.61 -9.81
CA VAL A 211 15.90 -7.13 -8.92
C VAL A 211 15.85 -7.97 -7.63
N LYS A 212 15.69 -7.32 -6.50
CA LYS A 212 15.65 -8.00 -5.18
C LYS A 212 14.24 -8.43 -4.74
N ASN A 213 13.28 -8.44 -5.68
CA ASN A 213 11.87 -8.81 -5.40
C ASN A 213 11.26 -8.02 -4.23
N GLY A 214 11.55 -6.71 -4.18
CA GLY A 214 11.05 -5.80 -3.19
C GLY A 214 11.98 -5.58 -2.00
N ALA A 215 11.45 -4.94 -0.96
CA ALA A 215 12.23 -4.43 0.15
C ALA A 215 12.52 -5.47 1.25
N ALA A 216 11.65 -6.47 1.42
CA ALA A 216 11.67 -7.38 2.58
C ALA A 216 12.93 -8.26 2.69
N GLY A 217 13.62 -8.51 1.57
CA GLY A 217 14.91 -9.24 1.55
C GLY A 217 16.11 -8.38 1.96
N ILE A 218 15.92 -7.06 2.17
CA ILE A 218 16.99 -6.11 2.44
C ILE A 218 16.81 -5.44 3.80
N VAL A 219 15.58 -5.02 4.11
CA VAL A 219 15.21 -4.37 5.37
C VAL A 219 13.93 -5.00 5.94
N PRO A 220 13.77 -5.05 7.28
CA PRO A 220 12.52 -5.52 7.85
C PRO A 220 11.37 -4.58 7.49
N VAL A 221 10.25 -5.14 7.04
CA VAL A 221 9.06 -4.38 6.66
C VAL A 221 7.97 -4.59 7.69
N ASP A 222 7.43 -3.48 8.23
CA ASP A 222 6.40 -3.48 9.27
C ASP A 222 4.97 -3.35 8.70
N LEU A 223 4.81 -2.75 7.51
CA LEU A 223 3.52 -2.58 6.85
C LEU A 223 3.65 -2.74 5.33
N PHE A 224 2.72 -3.49 4.75
CA PHE A 224 2.62 -3.72 3.31
C PHE A 224 1.34 -3.07 2.78
N ILE A 225 1.45 -2.25 1.73
CA ILE A 225 0.33 -1.56 1.08
C ILE A 225 0.28 -2.00 -0.39
N PRO A 226 -0.54 -3.00 -0.75
CA PRO A 226 -0.59 -3.56 -2.09
C PRO A 226 -1.32 -2.65 -3.08
N GLY A 227 -0.96 -2.77 -4.36
CA GLY A 227 -1.52 -2.03 -5.49
C GLY A 227 -0.49 -1.80 -6.59
N CYS A 228 -0.93 -1.44 -7.81
CA CYS A 228 -0.02 -1.12 -8.91
C CYS A 228 -0.59 0.00 -9.80
N PRO A 229 -0.44 1.28 -9.34
CA PRO A 229 -0.12 1.73 -7.99
C PRO A 229 -1.28 1.53 -7.01
N PRO A 230 -1.05 1.53 -5.69
CA PRO A 230 -2.13 1.61 -4.71
C PRO A 230 -2.78 3.00 -4.76
N HIS A 231 -4.11 3.04 -4.75
CA HIS A 231 -4.85 4.31 -4.72
C HIS A 231 -4.46 5.15 -3.49
N PRO A 232 -4.42 6.50 -3.58
CA PRO A 232 -4.07 7.36 -2.44
C PRO A 232 -4.84 7.07 -1.16
N LEU A 233 -6.14 6.73 -1.24
CA LEU A 233 -6.92 6.31 -0.06
C LEU A 233 -6.44 5.00 0.54
N THR A 234 -5.95 4.06 -0.26
CA THR A 234 -5.36 2.81 0.23
C THR A 234 -4.07 3.08 0.98
N ILE A 235 -3.24 4.00 0.48
CA ILE A 235 -2.01 4.42 1.15
C ILE A 235 -2.35 5.15 2.45
N LEU A 236 -3.28 6.12 2.38
CA LEU A 236 -3.71 6.90 3.54
C LEU A 236 -4.28 6.00 4.64
N ASP A 237 -5.16 5.05 4.30
CA ASP A 237 -5.71 4.11 5.27
C ASP A 237 -4.61 3.32 5.98
N GLY A 238 -3.65 2.76 5.24
CA GLY A 238 -2.51 2.05 5.81
C GLY A 238 -1.72 2.91 6.80
N LEU A 239 -1.44 4.16 6.45
CA LEU A 239 -0.75 5.10 7.32
C LEU A 239 -1.58 5.46 8.56
N LEU A 240 -2.88 5.64 8.41
CA LEU A 240 -3.79 5.92 9.53
C LEU A 240 -3.93 4.72 10.48
N ARG A 241 -3.97 3.50 9.95
CA ARG A 241 -3.93 2.27 10.78
C ARG A 241 -2.64 2.20 11.59
N LEU A 242 -1.50 2.53 11.00
CA LEU A 242 -0.21 2.54 11.66
C LEU A 242 -0.17 3.56 12.81
N THR A 243 -0.78 4.74 12.65
CA THR A 243 -0.86 5.76 13.69
C THR A 243 -2.04 5.57 14.66
N GLY A 244 -2.85 4.53 14.48
CA GLY A 244 -4.03 4.27 15.31
C GLY A 244 -5.18 5.27 15.10
N GLN A 245 -5.20 5.95 13.95
CA GLN A 245 -6.23 6.92 13.55
C GLN A 245 -7.16 6.34 12.47
N GLY A 246 -6.92 5.09 12.02
CA GLY A 246 -7.76 4.39 11.06
C GLY A 246 -9.13 4.02 11.65
N GLN A 247 -10.11 3.76 10.79
CA GLN A 247 -11.36 3.14 11.21
C GLN A 247 -11.07 1.70 11.65
N SER A 248 -11.61 1.30 12.79
CA SER A 248 -11.69 -0.11 13.15
C SER A 248 -12.50 -0.83 12.05
N ALA A 249 -11.94 -1.91 11.52
CA ALA A 249 -12.62 -2.75 10.54
C ALA A 249 -13.80 -3.46 11.19
#